data_53fc6b48ccbe9f89c19eadb10916630d
#
_entry.id   53fc6b48ccbe9f89c19eadb10916630d
#
_cell.length_a   1.000
_cell.length_b   1.000
_cell.length_c   1.000
_cell.angle_alpha   90.00
_cell.angle_beta   90.00
_cell.angle_gamma   90.00
#
_symmetry.space_group_name_H-M   'P 1'
#
loop_
_entity.id
_entity.type
_entity.pdbx_description
1 polymer ?
#
loop_
_entity_poly.entity_id
_entity_poly.type
_entity_poly.pdbx_seq_one_letter_code
_entity_poly.pdbx_strand_id
1 'polypeptide(L)'
;MAVPLMQQIRVGAYLIKQRLMGVERYPLVLMLEPLFRCNLACPGCGKIDYSDVILNKRLSVHDCLEAVDHCGAPVVSIPGGEPLIHKEIVEIVEGIVARKKFVYLCTNALLLEKNLHKFKPSVYLTLSV
;
A
#
# COMPACT_ATOMS: atom_id res chain seq x y z
N MET A 1 1.10 17.28 -5.75
CA MET A 1 2.09 16.26 -6.12
C MET A 1 1.69 15.70 -7.48
N ALA A 2 2.56 15.73 -8.49
CA ALA A 2 2.22 15.23 -9.83
C ALA A 2 2.45 13.72 -9.88
N VAL A 3 1.50 12.99 -10.49
CA VAL A 3 1.64 11.54 -10.71
C VAL A 3 2.75 11.31 -11.76
N PRO A 4 3.73 10.43 -11.50
CA PRO A 4 4.80 10.16 -12.44
C PRO A 4 4.28 9.70 -13.81
N LEU A 5 4.90 10.16 -14.90
CA LEU A 5 4.47 9.85 -16.26
C LEU A 5 4.40 8.32 -16.52
N MET A 6 5.37 7.56 -16.01
CA MET A 6 5.37 6.09 -16.11
C MET A 6 4.10 5.47 -15.50
N GLN A 7 3.66 5.98 -14.36
CA GLN A 7 2.43 5.51 -13.73
C GLN A 7 1.21 5.86 -14.56
N GLN A 8 1.13 7.08 -15.09
CA GLN A 8 0.02 7.50 -15.97
C GLN A 8 -0.10 6.60 -17.18
N ILE A 9 1.03 6.32 -17.86
CA ILE A 9 1.06 5.45 -19.04
C ILE A 9 0.61 4.03 -18.69
N ARG A 10 1.12 3.44 -17.62
CA ARG A 10 0.79 2.05 -17.23
C ARG A 10 -0.65 1.91 -16.76
N VAL A 11 -1.14 2.84 -15.96
CA VAL A 11 -2.55 2.84 -15.54
C VAL A 11 -3.46 3.08 -16.74
N GLY A 12 -3.10 4.00 -17.64
CA GLY A 12 -3.84 4.24 -18.88
C GLY A 12 -3.90 2.99 -19.77
N ALA A 13 -2.78 2.30 -19.96
CA ALA A 13 -2.74 1.03 -20.70
C ALA A 13 -3.60 -0.06 -20.04
N TYR A 14 -3.60 -0.13 -18.71
CA TYR A 14 -4.48 -1.05 -17.97
C TYR A 14 -5.96 -0.75 -18.23
N LEU A 15 -6.36 0.53 -18.19
CA LEU A 15 -7.74 0.94 -18.47
C LEU A 15 -8.18 0.57 -19.89
N ILE A 16 -7.32 0.85 -20.89
CA ILE A 16 -7.59 0.52 -22.27
C ILE A 16 -7.76 -0.99 -22.44
N LYS A 17 -6.85 -1.78 -21.84
CA LYS A 17 -6.93 -3.24 -21.86
C LYS A 17 -8.26 -3.75 -21.30
N GLN A 18 -8.69 -3.27 -20.12
CA GLN A 18 -9.96 -3.68 -19.52
C GLN A 18 -11.14 -3.36 -20.44
N ARG A 19 -11.14 -2.18 -21.02
CA ARG A 19 -12.19 -1.76 -21.94
C ARG A 19 -12.25 -2.62 -23.22
N LEU A 20 -11.10 -2.93 -23.78
CA LEU A 20 -11.01 -3.81 -24.98
C LEU A 20 -11.46 -5.24 -24.68
N MET A 21 -11.26 -5.70 -23.45
CA MET A 21 -11.72 -7.02 -22.98
C MET A 21 -13.20 -7.05 -22.59
N GLY A 22 -13.93 -5.92 -22.66
CA GLY A 22 -15.33 -5.82 -22.31
C GLY A 22 -15.60 -5.94 -20.80
N VAL A 23 -14.57 -5.75 -19.96
CA VAL A 23 -14.71 -5.80 -18.50
C VAL A 23 -15.32 -4.50 -18.01
N GLU A 24 -16.54 -4.57 -17.48
CA GLU A 24 -17.27 -3.37 -17.01
C GLU A 24 -16.80 -2.88 -15.63
N ARG A 25 -16.36 -3.80 -14.76
CA ARG A 25 -15.94 -3.50 -13.39
C ARG A 25 -14.57 -4.07 -13.10
N TYR A 26 -13.63 -3.22 -12.78
CA TYR A 26 -12.25 -3.61 -12.47
C TYR A 26 -11.65 -2.70 -11.40
N PRO A 27 -10.77 -3.23 -10.53
CA PRO A 27 -10.16 -2.45 -9.47
C PRO A 27 -9.07 -1.55 -10.04
N LEU A 28 -8.98 -0.32 -9.55
CA LEU A 28 -7.90 0.62 -9.88
C LEU A 28 -6.87 0.71 -8.74
N VAL A 29 -7.35 0.69 -7.51
CA VAL A 29 -6.53 0.80 -6.31
C VAL A 29 -6.99 -0.27 -5.32
N LEU A 30 -6.02 -1.03 -4.82
CA LEU A 30 -6.20 -1.85 -3.62
C LEU A 30 -5.77 -1.02 -2.41
N MET A 31 -6.65 -0.85 -1.44
CA MET A 31 -6.28 -0.35 -0.13
C MET A 31 -5.92 -1.52 0.77
N LEU A 32 -4.63 -1.67 1.06
CA LEU A 32 -4.09 -2.76 1.86
C LEU A 32 -3.72 -2.23 3.25
N GLU A 33 -4.37 -2.74 4.27
CA GLU A 33 -4.14 -2.36 5.66
C GLU A 33 -3.54 -3.53 6.46
N PRO A 34 -2.21 -3.72 6.42
CA PRO A 34 -1.57 -4.87 7.06
C PRO A 34 -1.63 -4.84 8.59
N LEU A 35 -1.90 -3.66 9.19
CA LEU A 35 -2.18 -3.50 10.61
C LEU A 35 -2.99 -2.21 10.86
N PHE A 36 -3.68 -2.18 12.02
CA PHE A 36 -4.43 -0.99 12.46
C PHE A 36 -3.70 -0.18 13.54
N ARG A 37 -2.69 -0.75 14.20
CA ARG A 37 -1.94 -0.05 15.24
C ARG A 37 -1.19 1.15 14.67
N CYS A 38 -1.25 2.26 15.42
CA CYS A 38 -0.54 3.50 15.13
C CYS A 38 0.27 3.94 16.35
N ASN A 39 1.29 4.74 16.16
CA ASN A 39 2.08 5.40 17.19
C ASN A 39 1.57 6.82 17.50
N LEU A 40 0.46 7.23 16.89
CA LEU A 40 -0.26 8.47 17.16
C LEU A 40 -1.71 8.18 17.53
N ALA A 41 -2.30 9.09 18.30
CA ALA A 41 -3.72 9.12 18.66
C ALA A 41 -4.33 10.43 18.14
N CYS A 42 -4.49 10.53 16.82
CA CYS A 42 -5.02 11.74 16.19
C CYS A 42 -6.52 11.90 16.52
N PRO A 43 -6.96 13.09 16.91
CA PRO A 43 -8.39 13.37 17.10
C PRO A 43 -9.19 13.05 15.84
N GLY A 44 -10.28 12.29 15.98
CA GLY A 44 -11.14 11.89 14.87
C GLY A 44 -10.63 10.69 14.04
N CYS A 45 -9.51 10.07 14.42
CA CYS A 45 -9.05 8.84 13.80
C CYS A 45 -9.76 7.62 14.42
N GLY A 46 -10.77 7.07 13.75
CA GLY A 46 -11.54 5.93 14.27
C GLY A 46 -10.74 4.63 14.46
N LYS A 47 -9.51 4.55 13.93
CA LYS A 47 -8.67 3.33 14.09
C LYS A 47 -8.12 3.15 15.50
N ILE A 48 -7.99 4.21 16.29
CA ILE A 48 -7.50 4.12 17.67
C ILE A 48 -8.56 3.57 18.63
N ASP A 49 -9.82 3.56 18.25
CA ASP A 49 -10.95 3.13 19.09
C ASP A 49 -11.14 1.61 19.09
N TYR A 50 -10.35 0.87 18.32
CA TYR A 50 -10.39 -0.58 18.34
C TYR A 50 -9.72 -1.15 19.60
N SER A 51 -10.23 -2.31 20.04
CA SER A 51 -9.63 -3.05 21.14
C SER A 51 -8.19 -3.49 20.82
N ASP A 52 -7.34 -3.67 21.84
CA ASP A 52 -5.97 -4.15 21.66
C ASP A 52 -5.87 -5.48 20.92
N VAL A 53 -6.87 -6.34 21.04
CA VAL A 53 -6.96 -7.62 20.31
C VAL A 53 -6.98 -7.37 18.80
N ILE A 54 -7.70 -6.35 18.33
CA ILE A 54 -7.77 -5.97 16.92
C ILE A 54 -6.51 -5.22 16.50
N LEU A 55 -6.06 -4.26 17.32
CA LEU A 55 -4.88 -3.45 17.02
C LEU A 55 -3.59 -4.27 16.93
N ASN A 56 -3.53 -5.43 17.60
CA ASN A 56 -2.39 -6.33 17.56
C ASN A 56 -2.42 -7.32 16.37
N LYS A 57 -3.54 -7.43 15.65
CA LYS A 57 -3.60 -8.27 14.46
C LYS A 57 -2.75 -7.69 13.34
N ARG A 58 -2.09 -8.57 12.61
CA ARG A 58 -1.24 -8.22 11.47
C ARG A 58 -1.46 -9.23 10.36
N LEU A 59 -1.50 -8.76 9.13
CA LEU A 59 -1.44 -9.64 7.97
C LEU A 59 0.00 -10.10 7.75
N SER A 60 0.18 -11.34 7.36
CA SER A 60 1.49 -11.83 6.94
C SER A 60 1.89 -11.26 5.57
N VAL A 61 3.17 -11.37 5.22
CA VAL A 61 3.63 -11.03 3.85
C VAL A 61 2.87 -11.84 2.81
N HIS A 62 2.67 -13.14 3.06
CA HIS A 62 1.94 -14.02 2.17
C HIS A 62 0.51 -13.53 1.93
N ASP A 63 -0.26 -13.25 3.00
CA ASP A 63 -1.66 -12.81 2.89
C ASP A 63 -1.77 -11.47 2.15
N CYS A 64 -0.83 -10.55 2.42
CA CYS A 64 -0.76 -9.27 1.73
C CYS A 64 -0.52 -9.45 0.22
N LEU A 65 0.43 -10.29 -0.17
CA LEU A 65 0.78 -10.51 -1.56
C LEU A 65 -0.29 -11.32 -2.30
N GLU A 66 -0.92 -12.28 -1.63
CA GLU A 66 -2.06 -13.01 -2.17
C GLU A 66 -3.24 -12.07 -2.45
N ALA A 67 -3.57 -11.16 -1.53
CA ALA A 67 -4.59 -10.14 -1.75
C ALA A 67 -4.27 -9.22 -2.94
N VAL A 68 -3.00 -8.83 -3.11
CA VAL A 68 -2.53 -8.03 -4.24
C VAL A 68 -2.68 -8.77 -5.57
N ASP A 69 -2.34 -10.06 -5.60
CA ASP A 69 -2.46 -10.90 -6.79
C ASP A 69 -3.93 -11.15 -7.15
N HIS A 70 -4.75 -11.45 -6.16
CA HIS A 70 -6.18 -11.70 -6.33
C HIS A 70 -6.95 -10.46 -6.80
N CYS A 71 -6.67 -9.30 -6.21
CA CYS A 71 -7.30 -8.04 -6.58
C CYS A 71 -6.92 -7.60 -8.00
N GLY A 72 -5.67 -7.77 -8.41
CA GLY A 72 -5.19 -7.40 -9.73
C GLY A 72 -5.06 -5.90 -10.00
N ALA A 73 -5.38 -5.01 -9.05
CA ALA A 73 -5.26 -3.56 -9.21
C ALA A 73 -3.84 -3.12 -9.57
N PRO A 74 -3.66 -2.11 -10.44
CA PRO A 74 -2.34 -1.61 -10.81
C PRO A 74 -1.67 -0.77 -9.72
N VAL A 75 -2.45 -0.26 -8.77
CA VAL A 75 -1.98 0.58 -7.66
C VAL A 75 -2.37 -0.05 -6.32
N VAL A 76 -1.46 -0.04 -5.38
CA VAL A 76 -1.69 -0.48 -4.00
C VAL A 76 -1.37 0.67 -3.06
N SER A 77 -2.35 1.08 -2.26
CA SER A 77 -2.17 2.06 -1.19
C SER A 77 -2.10 1.33 0.14
N ILE A 78 -1.10 1.64 0.94
CA ILE A 78 -0.91 1.05 2.28
C ILE A 78 -1.08 2.17 3.32
N PRO A 79 -2.33 2.49 3.70
CA PRO A 79 -2.57 3.53 4.69
C PRO A 79 -2.40 3.03 6.13
N GLY A 80 -2.88 1.83 6.45
CA GLY A 80 -2.84 1.21 7.77
C GLY A 80 -3.19 2.12 8.93
N GLY A 81 -2.74 1.78 10.14
CA GLY A 81 -2.51 2.73 11.23
C GLY A 81 -1.22 3.51 10.97
N GLU A 82 -0.08 2.93 11.37
CA GLU A 82 1.25 3.38 10.89
C GLU A 82 1.98 2.18 10.28
N PRO A 83 2.11 2.11 8.94
CA PRO A 83 2.69 0.93 8.27
C PRO A 83 4.12 0.63 8.71
N LEU A 84 4.92 1.64 9.06
CA LEU A 84 6.32 1.46 9.48
C LEU A 84 6.48 0.75 10.83
N ILE A 85 5.38 0.50 11.56
CA ILE A 85 5.37 -0.36 12.75
C ILE A 85 5.34 -1.85 12.37
N HIS A 86 4.86 -2.18 11.18
CA HIS A 86 4.82 -3.57 10.71
C HIS A 86 6.23 -4.08 10.48
N LYS A 87 6.59 -5.19 11.14
CA LYS A 87 7.97 -5.71 11.11
C LYS A 87 8.45 -6.10 9.71
N GLU A 88 7.54 -6.58 8.89
CA GLU A 88 7.78 -7.11 7.54
C GLU A 88 7.30 -6.16 6.44
N ILE A 89 7.15 -4.85 6.75
CA ILE A 89 6.62 -3.87 5.77
C ILE A 89 7.53 -3.76 4.54
N VAL A 90 8.83 -3.93 4.72
CA VAL A 90 9.80 -3.87 3.63
C VAL A 90 9.57 -5.01 2.65
N GLU A 91 9.41 -6.24 3.16
CA GLU A 91 9.14 -7.43 2.35
C GLU A 91 7.80 -7.31 1.61
N ILE A 92 6.77 -6.77 2.27
CA ILE A 92 5.47 -6.51 1.64
C ILE A 92 5.64 -5.53 0.47
N VAL A 93 6.29 -4.39 0.70
CA VAL A 93 6.52 -3.36 -0.32
C VAL A 93 7.37 -3.90 -1.47
N GLU A 94 8.48 -4.59 -1.18
CA GLU A 94 9.34 -5.19 -2.21
C GLU A 94 8.59 -6.24 -3.03
N GLY A 95 7.76 -7.05 -2.39
CA GLY A 95 6.93 -8.05 -3.05
C GLY A 95 5.90 -7.43 -4.01
N ILE A 96 5.31 -6.28 -3.64
CA ILE A 96 4.38 -5.55 -4.50
C ILE A 96 5.12 -4.88 -5.67
N VAL A 97 6.29 -4.28 -5.40
CA VAL A 97 7.15 -3.66 -6.42
C VAL A 97 7.65 -4.70 -7.43
N ALA A 98 8.02 -5.90 -6.98
CA ALA A 98 8.42 -7.01 -7.85
C ALA A 98 7.31 -7.42 -8.84
N ARG A 99 6.05 -7.22 -8.46
CA ARG A 99 4.85 -7.41 -9.32
C ARG A 99 4.59 -6.23 -10.27
N LYS A 100 5.48 -5.24 -10.29
CA LYS A 100 5.38 -4.02 -11.12
C LYS A 100 4.09 -3.23 -10.85
N LYS A 101 3.61 -3.26 -9.61
CA LYS A 101 2.48 -2.45 -9.14
C LYS A 101 2.99 -1.22 -8.43
N PHE A 102 2.28 -0.11 -8.56
CA PHE A 102 2.63 1.14 -7.88
C PHE A 102 2.18 1.08 -6.43
N VAL A 103 3.09 1.38 -5.50
CA VAL A 103 2.85 1.37 -4.06
C VAL A 103 2.85 2.79 -3.54
N TYR A 104 1.81 3.15 -2.83
CA TYR A 104 1.74 4.35 -2.00
C TYR A 104 1.82 3.93 -0.53
N LEU A 105 2.99 4.08 0.07
CA LEU A 105 3.18 3.84 1.50
C LEU A 105 2.87 5.12 2.24
N CYS A 106 1.70 5.16 2.91
CA CYS A 106 1.24 6.33 3.64
C CYS A 106 1.74 6.24 5.09
N THR A 107 2.49 7.23 5.54
CA THR A 107 3.10 7.25 6.88
C THR A 107 2.99 8.63 7.51
N ASN A 108 2.91 8.67 8.84
CA ASN A 108 3.00 9.91 9.62
C ASN A 108 4.44 10.43 9.75
N ALA A 109 5.40 9.77 9.11
CA ALA A 109 6.82 10.08 9.04
C ALA A 109 7.62 9.96 10.35
N LEU A 110 7.03 9.76 11.52
CA LEU A 110 7.78 9.67 12.78
C LEU A 110 8.83 8.55 12.81
N LEU A 111 8.59 7.49 12.06
CA LEU A 111 9.51 6.35 11.95
C LEU A 111 10.28 6.33 10.63
N LEU A 112 10.09 7.34 9.77
CA LEU A 112 10.63 7.34 8.41
C LEU A 112 12.16 7.38 8.40
N GLU A 113 12.76 8.26 9.18
CA GLU A 113 14.24 8.39 9.25
C GLU A 113 14.91 7.06 9.61
N LYS A 114 14.35 6.33 10.58
CA LYS A 114 14.88 5.04 11.03
C LYS A 114 14.67 3.88 10.04
N ASN A 115 13.72 4.01 9.12
CA ASN A 115 13.32 2.92 8.22
C ASN A 115 13.65 3.18 6.75
N LEU A 116 13.86 4.44 6.35
CA LEU A 116 14.02 4.81 4.95
C LEU A 116 15.13 4.01 4.24
N HIS A 117 16.26 3.80 4.92
CA HIS A 117 17.41 3.07 4.39
C HIS A 117 17.13 1.58 4.08
N LYS A 118 16.03 1.02 4.59
CA LYS A 118 15.63 -0.37 4.36
C LYS A 118 14.89 -0.55 3.04
N PHE A 119 14.32 0.52 2.48
CA PHE A 119 13.58 0.47 1.23
C PHE A 119 14.51 0.72 0.04
N LYS A 120 14.45 -0.17 -0.94
CA LYS A 120 15.17 0.04 -2.20
C LYS A 120 14.48 1.11 -3.03
N PRO A 121 15.22 2.10 -3.56
CA PRO A 121 14.66 3.07 -4.49
C PRO A 121 13.97 2.40 -5.67
N SER A 122 12.75 2.81 -5.98
CA SER A 122 11.98 2.25 -7.09
C SER A 122 11.04 3.30 -7.68
N VAL A 123 10.88 3.26 -9.00
CA VAL A 123 9.86 4.07 -9.71
C VAL A 123 8.43 3.63 -9.38
N TYR A 124 8.27 2.48 -8.74
CA TYR A 124 6.98 1.95 -8.29
C TYR A 124 6.64 2.29 -6.84
N LEU A 125 7.57 2.86 -6.07
CA LEU A 125 7.37 3.19 -4.66
C LEU A 125 7.25 4.71 -4.48
N THR A 126 6.15 5.13 -3.88
CA THR A 126 5.93 6.50 -3.43
C THR A 126 5.69 6.51 -1.92
N LEU A 127 6.46 7.32 -1.20
CA LEU A 127 6.20 7.62 0.20
C LEU A 127 5.26 8.81 0.28
N SER A 128 4.10 8.62 0.91
CA SER A 128 3.09 9.67 1.12
C SER A 128 3.07 10.05 2.59
N VAL A 129 3.34 11.32 2.86
CA VAL A 129 3.38 11.89 4.21
C VAL A 129 2.26 12.88 4.41
#